data_fd5a9c964d75020173bc872e1a50f689
#
_entry.id   fd5a9c964d75020173bc872e1a50f689
#
_cell.length_a   1.000
_cell.length_b   1.000
_cell.length_c   1.000
_cell.angle_alpha   90.00
_cell.angle_beta   90.00
_cell.angle_gamma   90.00
#
_symmetry.space_group_name_H-M   'P 1'
#
loop_
_entity.id
_entity.type
_entity.pdbx_description
1 polymer ?
#
loop_
_entity_poly.entity_id
_entity_poly.type
_entity_poly.pdbx_seq_one_letter_code
_entity_poly.pdbx_strand_id
1 'polypeptide(L)'
;RYVGVNFNSQGNANLKPSDNYNVDLKWDFNPTPTELISLTAFYKLIKNPISRIEVASAGGYLSYENIADKATVAGAEVEVRKNLFVRPVSSAANGMNKLSLGLNGSYIYTNAKMPLATVTTGSSQLEGAAPWIANFDLSHNYTKGDHSFINTLVLNYVSDKIYTIGTQGYQDIMEQEIMTLDFVSQAKLNKYISLTLKARNLLNPSYKLSRKANESGEEVVLSDYKKGINISLGVSCTF
;
A
#
# COMPACT_ATOMS: atom_id res chain seq x y z
N ARG A 1 25.56 -5.36 12.81
CA ARG A 1 24.60 -6.46 12.73
C ARG A 1 23.40 -6.12 13.64
N TYR A 2 22.22 -6.14 13.11
CA TYR A 2 20.98 -5.96 13.89
C TYR A 2 20.29 -7.31 14.04
N VAL A 3 19.84 -7.61 15.25
CA VAL A 3 19.08 -8.81 15.56
C VAL A 3 17.60 -8.42 15.56
N GLY A 4 16.88 -8.82 14.51
CA GLY A 4 15.43 -8.64 14.43
C GLY A 4 14.68 -9.84 15.04
N VAL A 5 13.38 -9.69 15.26
CA VAL A 5 12.51 -10.76 15.78
C VAL A 5 12.47 -11.97 14.83
N ASN A 6 12.44 -11.71 13.50
CA ASN A 6 12.32 -12.76 12.49
C ASN A 6 13.62 -13.02 11.74
N PHE A 7 14.45 -12.00 11.51
CA PHE A 7 15.68 -12.09 10.73
C PHE A 7 16.78 -11.21 11.31
N ASN A 8 17.99 -11.74 11.30
CA ASN A 8 19.18 -10.91 11.51
C ASN A 8 19.45 -10.10 10.25
N SER A 9 19.95 -8.88 10.38
CA SER A 9 20.30 -8.05 9.22
C SER A 9 21.71 -7.46 9.37
N GLN A 10 22.37 -7.27 8.24
CA GLN A 10 23.71 -6.68 8.16
C GLN A 10 23.77 -5.69 7.00
N GLY A 11 24.29 -4.50 7.26
CA GLY A 11 24.54 -3.51 6.22
C GLY A 11 25.70 -3.93 5.30
N ASN A 12 25.71 -3.37 4.08
CA ASN A 12 26.78 -3.54 3.10
C ASN A 12 27.41 -2.16 2.80
N ALA A 13 28.69 -2.01 3.15
CA ALA A 13 29.43 -0.76 2.93
C ALA A 13 29.87 -0.56 1.46
N ASN A 14 29.75 -1.58 0.61
CA ASN A 14 30.20 -1.55 -0.78
C ASN A 14 29.08 -1.19 -1.77
N LEU A 15 27.91 -0.74 -1.30
CA LEU A 15 26.81 -0.35 -2.15
C LEU A 15 27.16 0.86 -3.00
N LYS A 16 26.82 0.76 -4.29
CA LYS A 16 26.85 1.90 -5.21
C LYS A 16 25.54 2.67 -5.09
N PRO A 17 25.53 4.00 -5.18
CA PRO A 17 24.28 4.77 -5.21
C PRO A 17 23.44 4.39 -6.43
N SER A 18 22.11 4.43 -6.26
CA SER A 18 21.16 4.21 -7.35
C SER A 18 20.78 5.54 -8.00
N ASP A 19 20.80 5.61 -9.33
CA ASP A 19 20.28 6.73 -10.10
C ASP A 19 18.89 6.40 -10.65
N ASN A 20 17.95 7.33 -10.49
CA ASN A 20 16.56 7.15 -10.93
C ASN A 20 16.18 8.19 -11.99
N TYR A 21 15.67 7.72 -13.12
CA TYR A 21 15.14 8.55 -14.21
C TYR A 21 13.65 8.24 -14.34
N ASN A 22 12.78 9.26 -14.14
CA ASN A 22 11.34 9.10 -14.14
C ASN A 22 10.71 9.93 -15.24
N VAL A 23 9.68 9.35 -15.88
CA VAL A 23 8.81 10.04 -16.82
C VAL A 23 7.38 9.66 -16.48
N ASP A 24 6.55 10.67 -16.26
CA ASP A 24 5.13 10.50 -15.91
C ASP A 24 4.28 11.31 -16.89
N LEU A 25 3.16 10.69 -17.33
CA LEU A 25 2.13 11.33 -18.11
C LEU A 25 0.81 11.22 -17.35
N LYS A 26 0.21 12.37 -17.02
CA LYS A 26 -1.03 12.43 -16.28
C LYS A 26 -2.09 13.19 -17.07
N TRP A 27 -3.32 12.64 -17.07
CA TRP A 27 -4.51 13.27 -17.60
C TRP A 27 -5.60 13.31 -16.54
N ASP A 28 -6.14 14.51 -16.29
CA ASP A 28 -7.21 14.75 -15.33
C ASP A 28 -8.43 15.32 -16.04
N PHE A 29 -9.59 14.75 -15.71
CA PHE A 29 -10.89 15.26 -16.14
C PHE A 29 -11.76 15.48 -14.90
N ASN A 30 -12.26 16.71 -14.75
CA ASN A 30 -13.10 17.12 -13.64
C ASN A 30 -14.52 17.43 -14.16
N PRO A 31 -15.45 16.44 -14.13
CA PRO A 31 -16.85 16.69 -14.53
C PRO A 31 -17.53 17.77 -13.71
N THR A 32 -17.18 17.86 -12.44
CA THR A 32 -17.60 18.91 -11.50
C THR A 32 -16.43 19.29 -10.58
N PRO A 33 -16.48 20.40 -9.80
CA PRO A 33 -15.41 20.78 -8.88
C PRO A 33 -15.08 19.75 -7.79
N THR A 34 -15.95 18.77 -7.58
CA THR A 34 -15.80 17.71 -6.55
C THR A 34 -15.70 16.31 -7.12
N GLU A 35 -15.64 16.15 -8.44
CA GLU A 35 -15.49 14.87 -9.14
C GLU A 35 -14.23 14.88 -9.99
N LEU A 36 -13.60 13.71 -10.11
CA LEU A 36 -12.34 13.54 -10.81
C LEU A 36 -12.33 12.19 -11.50
N ILE A 37 -11.81 12.15 -12.72
CA ILE A 37 -11.28 10.96 -13.38
C ILE A 37 -9.85 11.28 -13.74
N SER A 38 -8.90 10.54 -13.20
CA SER A 38 -7.47 10.72 -13.46
C SER A 38 -6.87 9.43 -13.99
N LEU A 39 -6.03 9.57 -15.03
CA LEU A 39 -5.24 8.47 -15.59
C LEU A 39 -3.77 8.91 -15.56
N THR A 40 -2.92 8.09 -15.00
CA THR A 40 -1.48 8.32 -14.99
C THR A 40 -0.77 7.11 -15.58
N ALA A 41 0.16 7.34 -16.50
CA ALA A 41 1.12 6.34 -16.95
C ALA A 41 2.52 6.79 -16.54
N PHE A 42 3.33 5.87 -16.06
CA PHE A 42 4.68 6.18 -15.61
C PHE A 42 5.69 5.15 -16.08
N TYR A 43 6.91 5.63 -16.25
CA TYR A 43 8.06 4.81 -16.55
C TYR A 43 9.27 5.28 -15.74
N LYS A 44 9.99 4.34 -15.15
CA LYS A 44 11.19 4.60 -14.37
C LYS A 44 12.32 3.68 -14.80
N LEU A 45 13.49 4.23 -15.04
CA LEU A 45 14.75 3.51 -15.18
C LEU A 45 15.58 3.73 -13.93
N ILE A 46 16.00 2.64 -13.29
CA ILE A 46 16.83 2.64 -12.09
C ILE A 46 18.19 2.03 -12.47
N LYS A 47 19.28 2.78 -12.32
CA LYS A 47 20.65 2.26 -12.41
C LYS A 47 21.11 1.80 -11.03
N ASN A 48 21.87 0.71 -10.99
CA ASN A 48 22.36 0.08 -9.77
C ASN A 48 21.26 -0.11 -8.70
N PRO A 49 20.11 -0.75 -9.02
CA PRO A 49 19.04 -0.95 -8.04
C PRO A 49 19.57 -1.72 -6.83
N ILE A 50 19.23 -1.22 -5.64
CA ILE A 50 19.57 -1.85 -4.37
C ILE A 50 18.36 -2.64 -3.91
N SER A 51 18.54 -3.90 -3.54
CA SER A 51 17.51 -4.73 -2.94
C SER A 51 18.04 -5.50 -1.74
N ARG A 52 17.13 -5.87 -0.89
CA ARG A 52 17.40 -6.77 0.23
C ARG A 52 17.54 -8.19 -0.31
N ILE A 53 18.60 -8.86 0.12
CA ILE A 53 18.89 -10.23 -0.24
C ILE A 53 19.01 -11.09 1.02
N GLU A 54 18.75 -12.38 0.87
CA GLU A 54 19.09 -13.36 1.88
C GLU A 54 20.45 -13.94 1.58
N VAL A 55 21.38 -13.82 2.54
CA VAL A 55 22.72 -14.37 2.43
C VAL A 55 22.73 -15.79 3.00
N ALA A 56 23.06 -16.76 2.16
CA ALA A 56 23.20 -18.14 2.57
C ALA A 56 24.35 -18.30 3.57
N SER A 57 24.00 -18.61 4.80
CA SER A 57 24.94 -18.88 5.89
C SER A 57 24.29 -19.80 6.93
N ALA A 58 25.06 -20.42 7.79
CA ALA A 58 24.56 -21.32 8.83
C ALA A 58 23.50 -20.68 9.76
N GLY A 59 23.44 -19.36 9.86
CA GLY A 59 22.47 -18.65 10.68
C GLY A 59 21.50 -17.77 9.87
N GLY A 60 21.54 -17.78 8.54
CA GLY A 60 20.78 -16.93 7.64
C GLY A 60 20.75 -15.45 8.09
N TYR A 61 21.02 -14.52 7.23
CA TYR A 61 20.82 -13.10 7.54
C TYR A 61 20.44 -12.33 6.26
N LEU A 62 19.78 -11.20 6.45
CA LEU A 62 19.44 -10.30 5.37
C LEU A 62 20.55 -9.28 5.18
N SER A 63 20.87 -8.94 3.94
CA SER A 63 21.78 -7.87 3.56
C SER A 63 21.21 -7.08 2.40
N TYR A 64 21.97 -6.15 1.86
CA TYR A 64 21.60 -5.32 0.71
C TYR A 64 22.66 -5.41 -0.36
N GLU A 65 22.26 -5.53 -1.61
CA GLU A 65 23.15 -5.54 -2.76
C GLU A 65 22.61 -4.74 -3.93
N ASN A 66 23.51 -4.27 -4.79
CA ASN A 66 23.14 -3.80 -6.13
C ASN A 66 22.89 -5.03 -7.00
N ILE A 67 21.63 -5.41 -7.14
CA ILE A 67 21.20 -6.69 -7.73
C ILE A 67 21.35 -6.77 -9.24
N ALA A 68 21.47 -5.63 -9.92
CA ALA A 68 21.59 -5.53 -11.38
C ALA A 68 22.22 -4.20 -11.76
N ASP A 69 22.71 -4.08 -13.02
CA ASP A 69 23.17 -2.80 -13.56
C ASP A 69 22.00 -1.83 -13.76
N LYS A 70 20.81 -2.37 -14.11
CA LYS A 70 19.60 -1.58 -14.32
C LYS A 70 18.34 -2.39 -14.05
N ALA A 71 17.31 -1.68 -13.61
CA ALA A 71 15.95 -2.17 -13.53
C ALA A 71 14.98 -1.19 -14.20
N THR A 72 13.86 -1.70 -14.66
CA THR A 72 12.76 -0.90 -15.22
C THR A 72 11.51 -1.07 -14.37
N VAL A 73 10.79 0.03 -14.19
CA VAL A 73 9.45 0.06 -13.59
C VAL A 73 8.54 0.76 -14.59
N ALA A 74 7.41 0.17 -14.91
CA ALA A 74 6.37 0.80 -15.72
C ALA A 74 5.01 0.52 -15.10
N GLY A 75 4.08 1.43 -15.24
CA GLY A 75 2.76 1.19 -14.69
C GLY A 75 1.74 2.22 -15.10
N ALA A 76 0.53 1.99 -14.63
CA ALA A 76 -0.59 2.89 -14.81
C ALA A 76 -1.39 3.01 -13.52
N GLU A 77 -1.95 4.19 -13.31
CA GLU A 77 -2.83 4.49 -12.18
C GLU A 77 -4.13 5.07 -12.70
N VAL A 78 -5.23 4.69 -12.05
CA VAL A 78 -6.57 5.22 -12.29
C VAL A 78 -7.12 5.74 -10.98
N GLU A 79 -7.63 6.96 -10.97
CA GLU A 79 -8.36 7.51 -9.84
C GLU A 79 -9.74 8.00 -10.31
N VAL A 80 -10.78 7.64 -9.58
CA VAL A 80 -12.15 8.09 -9.83
C VAL A 80 -12.74 8.61 -8.52
N ARG A 81 -13.20 9.84 -8.52
CA ARG A 81 -14.01 10.41 -7.44
C ARG A 81 -15.37 10.79 -8.01
N LYS A 82 -16.43 10.23 -7.45
CA LYS A 82 -17.81 10.41 -7.93
C LYS A 82 -18.76 10.69 -6.78
N ASN A 83 -19.62 11.70 -6.98
CA ASN A 83 -20.77 11.89 -6.11
C ASN A 83 -21.89 10.98 -6.60
N LEU A 84 -22.30 10.00 -5.79
CA LEU A 84 -23.40 9.11 -6.10
C LEU A 84 -24.74 9.83 -5.97
N PHE A 85 -24.84 10.70 -4.96
CA PHE A 85 -25.91 11.70 -4.88
C PHE A 85 -25.46 12.90 -4.04
N VAL A 86 -26.09 14.04 -4.33
CA VAL A 86 -26.04 15.27 -3.54
C VAL A 86 -27.47 15.81 -3.45
N ARG A 87 -28.01 15.90 -2.26
CA ARG A 87 -29.39 16.38 -2.03
C ARG A 87 -29.39 17.47 -0.96
N PRO A 88 -30.05 18.62 -1.22
CA PRO A 88 -30.25 19.62 -0.18
C PRO A 88 -31.19 19.06 0.91
N VAL A 89 -30.93 19.43 2.14
CA VAL A 89 -31.84 19.13 3.27
C VAL A 89 -32.76 20.33 3.45
N SER A 90 -34.02 20.21 3.05
CA SER A 90 -35.00 21.30 2.87
C SER A 90 -35.36 22.11 4.12
N SER A 91 -34.89 21.73 5.32
CA SER A 91 -35.23 22.42 6.56
C SER A 91 -34.08 23.29 7.13
N ALA A 92 -32.98 23.51 6.39
CA ALA A 92 -31.86 24.34 6.85
C ALA A 92 -31.16 25.01 5.67
N ALA A 93 -30.79 26.28 5.84
CA ALA A 93 -30.19 27.12 4.79
C ALA A 93 -28.91 26.52 4.16
N ASN A 94 -28.18 25.66 4.87
CA ASN A 94 -26.94 25.00 4.39
C ASN A 94 -26.99 23.47 4.59
N GLY A 95 -28.19 22.88 4.56
CA GLY A 95 -28.34 21.43 4.75
C GLY A 95 -27.94 20.65 3.51
N MET A 96 -27.10 19.63 3.66
CA MET A 96 -26.63 18.78 2.58
C MET A 96 -26.62 17.33 3.00
N ASN A 97 -27.06 16.44 2.13
CA ASN A 97 -26.90 15.00 2.23
C ASN A 97 -26.17 14.50 0.98
N LYS A 98 -24.95 14.02 1.16
CA LYS A 98 -24.05 13.66 0.07
C LYS A 98 -23.46 12.27 0.33
N LEU A 99 -23.47 11.43 -0.71
CA LEU A 99 -22.74 10.17 -0.75
C LEU A 99 -21.73 10.24 -1.88
N SER A 100 -20.48 9.98 -1.56
CA SER A 100 -19.36 10.03 -2.51
C SER A 100 -18.61 8.72 -2.50
N LEU A 101 -18.11 8.36 -3.67
CA LEU A 101 -17.29 7.18 -3.93
C LEU A 101 -15.92 7.65 -4.40
N GLY A 102 -14.86 7.08 -3.82
CA GLY A 102 -13.50 7.16 -4.30
C GLY A 102 -13.00 5.77 -4.69
N LEU A 103 -12.34 5.68 -5.83
CA LEU A 103 -11.65 4.50 -6.33
C LEU A 103 -10.26 4.92 -6.77
N ASN A 104 -9.24 4.19 -6.36
CA ASN A 104 -7.89 4.32 -6.86
C ASN A 104 -7.33 2.92 -7.10
N GLY A 105 -6.71 2.73 -8.25
CA GLY A 105 -6.06 1.46 -8.60
C GLY A 105 -4.78 1.71 -9.36
N SER A 106 -3.73 0.94 -9.05
CA SER A 106 -2.47 0.98 -9.79
C SER A 106 -2.03 -0.41 -10.18
N TYR A 107 -1.44 -0.51 -11.37
CA TYR A 107 -0.71 -1.66 -11.84
C TYR A 107 0.75 -1.28 -12.04
N ILE A 108 1.66 -2.07 -11.46
CA ILE A 108 3.10 -1.81 -11.45
C ILE A 108 3.82 -3.05 -12.00
N TYR A 109 4.44 -2.88 -13.14
CA TYR A 109 5.35 -3.88 -13.72
C TYR A 109 6.79 -3.49 -13.38
N THR A 110 7.57 -4.44 -12.91
CA THR A 110 9.01 -4.26 -12.62
C THR A 110 9.82 -5.37 -13.25
N ASN A 111 11.03 -5.06 -13.69
CA ASN A 111 11.96 -6.06 -14.21
C ASN A 111 13.40 -5.62 -13.94
N ALA A 112 14.16 -6.49 -13.28
CA ALA A 112 15.59 -6.37 -13.09
C ALA A 112 16.28 -7.62 -13.66
N LYS A 113 17.18 -7.47 -14.61
CA LYS A 113 18.01 -8.57 -15.11
C LYS A 113 19.15 -8.83 -14.15
N MET A 114 18.98 -9.80 -13.30
CA MET A 114 19.96 -10.18 -12.28
C MET A 114 20.90 -11.23 -12.82
N PRO A 115 22.22 -11.18 -12.47
CA PRO A 115 23.17 -12.25 -12.83
C PRO A 115 22.74 -13.58 -12.20
N LEU A 116 22.72 -14.65 -12.98
CA LEU A 116 22.39 -16.02 -12.52
C LEU A 116 23.26 -16.51 -11.35
N ALA A 117 24.47 -15.98 -11.23
CA ALA A 117 25.35 -16.31 -10.10
C ALA A 117 24.85 -15.74 -8.75
N THR A 118 24.00 -14.72 -8.81
CA THR A 118 23.50 -14.03 -7.60
C THR A 118 22.10 -14.53 -7.22
N VAL A 119 21.25 -14.83 -8.21
CA VAL A 119 19.82 -15.17 -7.99
C VAL A 119 19.43 -16.45 -8.71
N THR A 120 18.45 -17.15 -8.16
CA THR A 120 18.00 -18.43 -8.68
C THR A 120 17.30 -18.31 -10.04
N THR A 121 16.64 -17.19 -10.32
CA THR A 121 15.76 -17.02 -11.48
C THR A 121 16.35 -16.18 -12.62
N GLY A 122 17.48 -15.49 -12.42
CA GLY A 122 18.14 -14.61 -13.41
C GLY A 122 17.37 -13.34 -13.79
N SER A 123 16.09 -13.26 -13.49
CA SER A 123 15.22 -12.10 -13.69
C SER A 123 14.15 -12.11 -12.60
N SER A 124 13.92 -10.98 -11.98
CA SER A 124 12.95 -10.88 -10.91
C SER A 124 12.24 -9.53 -10.90
N GLN A 125 11.11 -9.49 -10.22
CA GLN A 125 10.47 -8.25 -9.82
C GLN A 125 11.37 -7.52 -8.79
N LEU A 126 11.20 -6.20 -8.70
CA LEU A 126 11.86 -5.44 -7.66
C LEU A 126 11.22 -5.70 -6.29
N GLU A 127 12.08 -5.80 -5.29
CA GLU A 127 11.66 -5.88 -3.89
C GLU A 127 10.69 -4.75 -3.53
N GLY A 128 9.66 -5.08 -2.77
CA GLY A 128 8.68 -4.12 -2.26
C GLY A 128 7.66 -3.60 -3.27
N ALA A 129 7.81 -3.88 -4.56
CA ALA A 129 6.90 -3.44 -5.60
C ALA A 129 5.72 -4.42 -5.72
N ALA A 130 4.57 -4.07 -5.14
CA ALA A 130 3.32 -4.83 -5.32
C ALA A 130 2.78 -4.58 -6.73
N PRO A 131 2.53 -5.64 -7.55
CA PRO A 131 1.96 -5.50 -8.89
C PRO A 131 0.60 -4.80 -8.92
N TRP A 132 -0.22 -5.01 -7.91
CA TRP A 132 -1.54 -4.40 -7.79
C TRP A 132 -1.75 -3.72 -6.45
N ILE A 133 -2.24 -2.50 -6.50
CA ILE A 133 -2.72 -1.76 -5.32
C ILE A 133 -4.09 -1.21 -5.69
N ALA A 134 -5.07 -1.38 -4.81
CA ALA A 134 -6.41 -0.85 -5.00
C ALA A 134 -6.94 -0.27 -3.70
N ASN A 135 -7.59 0.88 -3.81
CA ASN A 135 -8.23 1.56 -2.70
C ASN A 135 -9.67 1.92 -3.11
N PHE A 136 -10.58 1.73 -2.19
CA PHE A 136 -11.97 2.09 -2.31
C PHE A 136 -12.36 2.87 -1.07
N ASP A 137 -13.04 3.99 -1.24
CA ASP A 137 -13.68 4.72 -0.15
C ASP A 137 -15.14 5.07 -0.47
N LEU A 138 -15.98 4.92 0.52
CA LEU A 138 -17.38 5.35 0.50
C LEU A 138 -17.62 6.32 1.64
N SER A 139 -17.92 7.57 1.32
CA SER A 139 -18.10 8.64 2.29
C SER A 139 -19.50 9.22 2.23
N HIS A 140 -20.23 9.12 3.34
CA HIS A 140 -21.52 9.76 3.55
C HIS A 140 -21.35 11.01 4.41
N ASN A 141 -21.76 12.15 3.88
CA ASN A 141 -21.72 13.43 4.57
C ASN A 141 -23.14 13.99 4.68
N TYR A 142 -23.59 14.17 5.92
CA TYR A 142 -24.86 14.81 6.24
C TYR A 142 -24.61 16.04 7.09
N THR A 143 -25.12 17.20 6.63
CA THR A 143 -24.99 18.49 7.34
C THR A 143 -26.37 19.12 7.49
N LYS A 144 -26.71 19.63 8.65
CA LYS A 144 -27.95 20.36 8.92
C LYS A 144 -27.68 21.42 10.03
N GLY A 145 -27.64 22.69 9.66
CA GLY A 145 -27.27 23.76 10.58
C GLY A 145 -25.89 23.54 11.17
N ASP A 146 -25.79 23.54 12.49
CA ASP A 146 -24.53 23.31 13.23
C ASP A 146 -24.14 21.83 13.37
N HIS A 147 -25.01 20.91 12.93
CA HIS A 147 -24.76 19.48 13.01
C HIS A 147 -24.13 18.95 11.71
N SER A 148 -23.13 18.11 11.84
CA SER A 148 -22.51 17.42 10.70
C SER A 148 -22.15 16.00 11.10
N PHE A 149 -22.42 15.04 10.20
CA PHE A 149 -22.06 13.64 10.34
C PHE A 149 -21.32 13.20 9.08
N ILE A 150 -20.08 12.78 9.24
CA ILE A 150 -19.26 12.25 8.15
C ILE A 150 -18.89 10.83 8.52
N ASN A 151 -19.33 9.88 7.71
CA ASN A 151 -19.02 8.46 7.87
C ASN A 151 -18.27 7.98 6.64
N THR A 152 -17.09 7.43 6.83
CA THR A 152 -16.24 6.94 5.75
C THR A 152 -15.84 5.51 5.99
N LEU A 153 -16.06 4.66 5.01
CA LEU A 153 -15.57 3.29 4.93
C LEU A 153 -14.43 3.27 3.93
N VAL A 154 -13.29 2.70 4.29
CA VAL A 154 -12.10 2.62 3.44
C VAL A 154 -11.64 1.16 3.36
N LEU A 155 -11.56 0.64 2.14
CA LEU A 155 -11.00 -0.68 1.83
C LEU A 155 -9.69 -0.49 1.07
N ASN A 156 -8.62 -1.11 1.55
CA ASN A 156 -7.32 -1.10 0.88
C ASN A 156 -6.92 -2.54 0.55
N TYR A 157 -6.38 -2.75 -0.64
CA TYR A 157 -5.82 -4.00 -1.11
C TYR A 157 -4.42 -3.77 -1.65
N VAL A 158 -3.50 -4.63 -1.27
CA VAL A 158 -2.13 -4.70 -1.81
C VAL A 158 -1.86 -6.15 -2.14
N SER A 159 -1.48 -6.43 -3.39
CA SER A 159 -1.12 -7.79 -3.81
C SER A 159 0.18 -8.26 -3.15
N ASP A 160 0.46 -9.53 -3.28
CA ASP A 160 1.75 -10.10 -2.91
C ASP A 160 2.92 -9.38 -3.60
N LYS A 161 4.06 -9.35 -2.92
CA LYS A 161 5.28 -8.71 -3.40
C LYS A 161 6.51 -9.40 -2.83
N ILE A 162 7.64 -9.24 -3.49
CA ILE A 162 8.91 -9.73 -2.97
C ILE A 162 9.27 -8.94 -1.71
N TYR A 163 9.42 -9.65 -0.59
CA TYR A 163 9.95 -9.11 0.65
C TYR A 163 11.49 -9.16 0.67
N THR A 164 12.07 -10.23 0.15
CA THR A 164 13.54 -10.43 0.06
C THR A 164 13.84 -11.32 -1.11
N ILE A 165 14.85 -10.96 -1.90
CA ILE A 165 15.31 -11.74 -3.03
C ILE A 165 16.12 -12.92 -2.51
N GLY A 166 15.76 -14.12 -2.97
CA GLY A 166 16.49 -15.35 -2.70
C GLY A 166 17.77 -15.43 -3.51
N THR A 167 18.88 -15.82 -2.87
CA THR A 167 20.19 -15.99 -3.53
C THR A 167 20.72 -17.40 -3.28
N GLN A 168 21.66 -17.85 -4.11
CA GLN A 168 22.39 -19.10 -3.94
C GLN A 168 21.48 -20.33 -3.79
N GLY A 169 20.42 -20.40 -4.60
CA GLY A 169 19.49 -21.51 -4.62
C GLY A 169 18.26 -21.36 -3.70
N TYR A 170 18.19 -20.34 -2.89
CA TYR A 170 16.96 -20.01 -2.14
C TYR A 170 15.94 -19.32 -3.04
N GLN A 171 14.67 -19.64 -2.85
CA GLN A 171 13.55 -18.93 -3.46
C GLN A 171 13.30 -17.59 -2.75
N ASP A 172 12.70 -16.64 -3.46
CA ASP A 172 12.31 -15.34 -2.90
C ASP A 172 11.38 -15.52 -1.69
N ILE A 173 11.54 -14.65 -0.70
CA ILE A 173 10.58 -14.51 0.39
C ILE A 173 9.51 -13.54 -0.09
N MET A 174 8.26 -13.99 -0.09
CA MET A 174 7.10 -13.21 -0.48
C MET A 174 6.38 -12.67 0.74
N GLU A 175 6.01 -11.39 0.70
CA GLU A 175 4.99 -10.82 1.57
C GLU A 175 3.64 -11.05 0.90
N GLN A 176 2.76 -11.81 1.54
CA GLN A 176 1.47 -12.19 0.99
C GLN A 176 0.54 -10.98 0.87
N GLU A 177 -0.42 -11.10 -0.04
CA GLU A 177 -1.44 -10.06 -0.24
C GLU A 177 -2.15 -9.69 1.05
N ILE A 178 -2.58 -8.44 1.13
CA ILE A 178 -3.28 -7.93 2.31
C ILE A 178 -4.47 -7.06 1.93
N MET A 179 -5.56 -7.27 2.65
CA MET A 179 -6.77 -6.45 2.53
C MET A 179 -7.13 -5.91 3.92
N THR A 180 -7.33 -4.60 4.02
CA THR A 180 -7.72 -3.93 5.27
C THR A 180 -8.99 -3.12 5.07
N LEU A 181 -9.83 -3.07 6.10
CA LEU A 181 -11.06 -2.29 6.14
C LEU A 181 -11.03 -1.38 7.35
N ASP A 182 -11.23 -0.09 7.12
CA ASP A 182 -11.31 0.93 8.15
C ASP A 182 -12.67 1.64 8.09
N PHE A 183 -13.20 2.00 9.24
CA PHE A 183 -14.37 2.86 9.39
C PHE A 183 -14.05 4.06 10.24
N VAL A 184 -14.40 5.25 9.75
CA VAL A 184 -14.24 6.51 10.47
C VAL A 184 -15.58 7.23 10.48
N SER A 185 -16.03 7.62 11.67
CA SER A 185 -17.22 8.44 11.86
C SER A 185 -16.85 9.70 12.64
N GLN A 186 -17.24 10.84 12.09
CA GLN A 186 -17.11 12.15 12.74
C GLN A 186 -18.50 12.76 12.89
N ALA A 187 -18.84 13.14 14.11
CA ALA A 187 -20.11 13.77 14.44
C ALA A 187 -19.84 15.13 15.09
N LYS A 188 -20.17 16.22 14.40
CA LYS A 188 -20.26 17.54 14.99
C LYS A 188 -21.66 17.70 15.53
N LEU A 189 -21.81 17.66 16.87
CA LEU A 189 -23.11 17.70 17.55
C LEU A 189 -23.64 19.13 17.66
N ASN A 190 -22.74 20.11 17.78
CA ASN A 190 -23.05 21.53 17.79
C ASN A 190 -21.73 22.32 17.57
N LYS A 191 -21.77 23.64 17.74
CA LYS A 191 -20.58 24.49 17.57
C LYS A 191 -19.46 24.23 18.61
N TYR A 192 -19.77 23.54 19.69
CA TYR A 192 -18.84 23.31 20.80
C TYR A 192 -18.29 21.88 20.87
N ILE A 193 -19.05 20.88 20.44
CA ILE A 193 -18.76 19.47 20.70
C ILE A 193 -18.68 18.68 19.38
N SER A 194 -17.58 17.99 19.20
CA SER A 194 -17.39 17.03 18.12
C SER A 194 -16.90 15.68 18.68
N LEU A 195 -17.41 14.60 18.10
CA LEU A 195 -17.04 13.21 18.40
C LEU A 195 -16.37 12.60 17.19
N THR A 196 -15.36 11.78 17.42
CA THR A 196 -14.71 11.01 16.36
C THR A 196 -14.55 9.57 16.81
N LEU A 197 -15.14 8.63 16.06
CA LEU A 197 -14.93 7.19 16.20
C LEU A 197 -14.06 6.71 15.05
N LYS A 198 -13.00 5.97 15.36
CA LYS A 198 -12.16 5.29 14.36
C LYS A 198 -12.10 3.81 14.72
N ALA A 199 -12.51 2.96 13.78
CA ALA A 199 -12.36 1.51 13.87
C ALA A 199 -11.49 1.06 12.69
N ARG A 200 -10.25 0.67 12.97
CA ARG A 200 -9.25 0.35 11.97
C ARG A 200 -8.94 -1.13 11.96
N ASN A 201 -8.54 -1.60 10.78
CA ASN A 201 -8.14 -2.98 10.56
C ASN A 201 -9.26 -3.99 10.91
N LEU A 202 -10.51 -3.68 10.53
CA LEU A 202 -11.70 -4.47 10.89
C LEU A 202 -11.65 -5.90 10.36
N LEU A 203 -11.01 -6.14 9.22
CA LEU A 203 -10.81 -7.49 8.67
C LEU A 203 -9.76 -8.29 9.46
N ASN A 204 -8.85 -7.60 10.19
CA ASN A 204 -7.76 -8.19 10.95
C ASN A 204 -7.01 -9.29 10.20
N PRO A 205 -6.50 -9.01 8.98
CA PRO A 205 -5.81 -10.01 8.17
C PRO A 205 -4.51 -10.47 8.81
N SER A 206 -4.06 -11.66 8.43
CA SER A 206 -2.70 -12.14 8.74
C SER A 206 -1.67 -11.42 7.87
N TYR A 207 -0.61 -10.93 8.48
CA TYR A 207 0.61 -10.46 7.84
C TYR A 207 1.56 -11.65 7.73
N LYS A 208 1.68 -12.20 6.52
CA LYS A 208 2.38 -13.46 6.28
C LYS A 208 3.60 -13.25 5.38
N LEU A 209 4.74 -13.80 5.81
CA LEU A 209 5.92 -14.00 4.98
C LEU A 209 6.07 -15.48 4.69
N SER A 210 6.24 -15.84 3.44
CA SER A 210 6.41 -17.22 3.02
C SER A 210 7.38 -17.34 1.84
N ARG A 211 7.87 -18.54 1.60
CA ARG A 211 8.62 -18.90 0.38
C ARG A 211 8.17 -20.27 -0.12
N LYS A 212 8.46 -20.56 -1.38
CA LYS A 212 8.31 -21.92 -1.91
C LYS A 212 9.54 -22.76 -1.55
N ALA A 213 9.33 -23.99 -1.13
CA ALA A 213 10.42 -24.96 -0.96
C ALA A 213 10.97 -25.35 -2.34
N ASN A 214 12.31 -25.49 -2.44
CA ASN A 214 12.96 -25.74 -3.75
C ASN A 214 12.55 -27.07 -4.40
N GLU A 215 12.37 -28.12 -3.60
CA GLU A 215 12.12 -29.46 -4.11
C GLU A 215 10.64 -29.78 -4.30
N SER A 216 9.79 -29.41 -3.34
CA SER A 216 8.35 -29.74 -3.37
C SER A 216 7.49 -28.66 -3.97
N GLY A 217 7.98 -27.40 -4.03
CA GLY A 217 7.20 -26.22 -4.40
C GLY A 217 6.16 -25.85 -3.34
N GLU A 218 6.12 -26.54 -2.21
CA GLU A 218 5.21 -26.23 -1.10
C GLU A 218 5.53 -24.89 -0.46
N GLU A 219 4.49 -24.20 0.00
CA GLU A 219 4.64 -22.93 0.69
C GLU A 219 5.12 -23.16 2.14
N VAL A 220 6.26 -22.56 2.47
CA VAL A 220 6.81 -22.55 3.83
C VAL A 220 6.55 -21.18 4.43
N VAL A 221 5.76 -21.12 5.50
CA VAL A 221 5.48 -19.90 6.25
C VAL A 221 6.66 -19.59 7.18
N LEU A 222 7.23 -18.42 7.02
CA LEU A 222 8.37 -17.91 7.80
C LEU A 222 7.91 -17.00 8.96
N SER A 223 6.83 -16.29 8.75
CA SER A 223 6.22 -15.39 9.73
C SER A 223 4.73 -15.25 9.45
N ASP A 224 3.91 -15.31 10.49
CA ASP A 224 2.47 -15.04 10.42
C ASP A 224 2.04 -14.37 11.71
N TYR A 225 1.45 -13.17 11.60
CA TYR A 225 0.95 -12.45 12.76
C TYR A 225 -0.24 -11.54 12.37
N LYS A 226 -1.05 -11.20 13.35
CA LYS A 226 -2.16 -10.26 13.22
C LYS A 226 -1.89 -9.00 14.05
N LYS A 227 -2.17 -7.84 13.47
CA LYS A 227 -2.01 -6.54 14.17
C LYS A 227 -3.15 -6.23 15.13
N GLY A 228 -4.28 -6.97 15.03
CA GLY A 228 -5.48 -6.70 15.80
C GLY A 228 -6.35 -5.58 15.23
N ILE A 229 -7.57 -5.49 15.74
CA ILE A 229 -8.49 -4.39 15.45
C ILE A 229 -8.19 -3.24 16.42
N ASN A 230 -8.14 -2.01 15.91
CA ASN A 230 -7.92 -0.82 16.72
C ASN A 230 -9.19 0.05 16.71
N ILE A 231 -9.74 0.31 17.90
CA ILE A 231 -10.90 1.20 18.08
C ILE A 231 -10.48 2.38 18.96
N SER A 232 -10.76 3.59 18.49
CA SER A 232 -10.51 4.81 19.24
C SER A 232 -11.70 5.75 19.19
N LEU A 233 -11.99 6.40 20.33
CA LEU A 233 -13.00 7.42 20.48
C LEU A 233 -12.32 8.72 20.91
N GLY A 234 -12.60 9.80 20.19
CA GLY A 234 -12.14 11.15 20.50
C GLY A 234 -13.31 12.08 20.75
N VAL A 235 -13.15 12.98 21.72
CA VAL A 235 -14.07 14.09 22.00
C VAL A 235 -13.28 15.39 21.87
N SER A 236 -13.81 16.35 21.12
CA SER A 236 -13.23 17.68 21.00
C SER A 236 -14.24 18.72 21.49
N CYS A 237 -13.78 19.60 22.36
CA CYS A 237 -14.56 20.73 22.87
C CYS A 237 -13.88 22.04 22.44
N THR A 238 -14.66 22.96 21.86
CA THR A 238 -14.22 24.31 21.47
C THR A 238 -14.94 25.32 22.35
N PHE A 239 -14.21 26.26 22.98
CA PHE A 239 -14.73 27.26 23.87
C PHE A 239 -14.73 28.64 23.23
#